data_43d3c4f510d6ad781eb8e5d8daca040e
#
_entry.id   43d3c4f510d6ad781eb8e5d8daca040e
#
_cell.length_a   1.000
_cell.length_b   1.000
_cell.length_c   1.000
_cell.angle_alpha   90.00
_cell.angle_beta   90.00
_cell.angle_gamma   90.00
#
_symmetry.space_group_name_H-M   'P 1'
#
loop_
_entity.id
_entity.type
_entity.pdbx_description
1 polymer ?
#
loop_
_entity_poly.entity_id
_entity_poly.type
_entity_poly.pdbx_seq_one_letter_code
_entity_poly.pdbx_strand_id
1 'polypeptide(L)'
;MRRVLAVWFIGAIGLAPPATTATAPPDTALRGLAALPGEPRIVSAAGITRGETPLLTIENPSPFDPASPKLRLVIVGGLDGDPRGALAALDAVRWMKRAAPATIRNTWIVSALPMADPDGHAPAKPFRFPPAKGFYEDPEQPESRYVWRWVTYQAPDLVVEFRGDASGADAPDGLTAALRDSGGAGLERVATAVLPASAPLDDLQLALARASQRSPGPRSPLHGMIAARMARTPMEIARLLAARYPAAPSISYIPALAWINTLKLAKMNGDEALRAKVMAQVQPWLSGEKPLLGDRIQLTTVAGTMVFAELAKTDAANTAARTLALEGADAALKEKDGGIPQYGQGWTDDMFMTAAILARTGSMPGRARDLDRAAQLLISYAARLQQPDGIFNHATDGPAAWGRGNGFAAFGLMETLTAMPTGHPSRPALLAIFARQMKGLAAWQAPDGMWREVIDRPGAYREETATAMILTAMARGVRLGWLDRSYTPTVDRAWRALAAHITEDGALVDVCSGTGAGPTVRYYLDRPAIEGPDDRGGAMALVAAMERLTR
;
A
#
# COMPACT_ATOMS: atom_id res chain seq x y z
N MET A 1 -60.94 45.46 -26.81
CA MET A 1 -60.56 46.00 -25.51
C MET A 1 -60.84 44.96 -24.43
N ARG A 2 -59.84 44.20 -24.01
CA ARG A 2 -59.90 43.38 -22.79
C ARG A 2 -58.53 43.56 -22.08
N ARG A 3 -58.58 44.19 -20.91
CA ARG A 3 -57.42 44.38 -20.02
C ARG A 3 -57.17 43.10 -19.24
N VAL A 4 -55.95 42.58 -19.32
CA VAL A 4 -55.49 41.46 -18.48
C VAL A 4 -54.75 42.08 -17.30
N LEU A 5 -55.29 41.84 -16.09
CA LEU A 5 -54.59 42.18 -14.85
C LEU A 5 -53.52 41.08 -14.59
N ALA A 6 -52.27 41.50 -14.49
CA ALA A 6 -51.20 40.65 -13.99
C ALA A 6 -51.14 40.77 -12.46
N VAL A 7 -51.40 39.67 -11.76
CA VAL A 7 -51.21 39.55 -10.31
C VAL A 7 -49.75 39.11 -10.06
N TRP A 8 -48.97 39.95 -9.38
CA TRP A 8 -47.64 39.61 -8.91
C TRP A 8 -47.76 38.87 -7.58
N PHE A 9 -47.37 37.58 -7.55
CA PHE A 9 -47.10 36.86 -6.31
C PHE A 9 -45.70 37.19 -5.85
N ILE A 10 -45.56 37.92 -4.76
CA ILE A 10 -44.30 38.09 -4.03
C ILE A 10 -44.15 36.85 -3.15
N GLY A 11 -43.41 35.87 -3.62
CA GLY A 11 -42.98 34.75 -2.79
C GLY A 11 -41.89 35.23 -1.79
N ALA A 12 -42.19 35.17 -0.51
CA ALA A 12 -41.19 35.34 0.55
C ALA A 12 -40.17 34.22 0.44
N ILE A 13 -38.97 34.54 -0.02
CA ILE A 13 -37.82 33.63 0.05
C ILE A 13 -37.42 33.60 1.55
N GLY A 14 -37.85 32.53 2.23
CA GLY A 14 -37.34 32.21 3.54
C GLY A 14 -35.83 31.90 3.41
N LEU A 15 -34.99 32.81 3.90
CA LEU A 15 -33.57 32.54 4.11
C LEU A 15 -33.48 31.40 5.12
N ALA A 16 -33.09 30.21 4.66
CA ALA A 16 -32.63 29.16 5.56
C ALA A 16 -31.47 29.74 6.39
N PRO A 17 -31.41 29.43 7.70
CA PRO A 17 -30.28 29.84 8.49
C PRO A 17 -29.00 29.27 7.85
N PRO A 18 -27.89 30.02 7.85
CA PRO A 18 -26.63 29.50 7.34
C PRO A 18 -26.32 28.22 8.11
N ALA A 19 -26.11 27.13 7.38
CA ALA A 19 -25.53 25.92 7.97
C ALA A 19 -24.31 26.40 8.76
N THR A 20 -24.33 26.16 10.05
CA THR A 20 -23.15 26.33 10.91
C THR A 20 -22.09 25.44 10.27
N THR A 21 -21.16 26.07 9.55
CA THR A 21 -19.93 25.44 9.12
C THR A 21 -19.31 24.90 10.40
N ALA A 22 -19.44 23.58 10.63
CA ALA A 22 -18.62 22.91 11.59
C ALA A 22 -17.19 23.27 11.22
N THR A 23 -16.58 24.14 12.03
CA THR A 23 -15.18 24.48 11.92
C THR A 23 -14.44 23.16 11.98
N ALA A 24 -14.00 22.69 10.81
CA ALA A 24 -13.04 21.61 10.76
C ALA A 24 -11.85 22.08 11.60
N PRO A 25 -11.68 21.55 12.78
CA PRO A 25 -10.46 21.78 13.42
C PRO A 25 -9.52 20.90 12.69
N PRO A 26 -8.64 21.00 11.96
CA PRO A 26 -7.49 21.05 12.72
C PRO A 26 -6.22 20.79 11.94
N ASP A 27 -6.28 20.90 10.64
CA ASP A 27 -4.99 20.89 9.95
C ASP A 27 -4.05 21.90 10.63
N THR A 28 -4.56 23.08 10.93
CA THR A 28 -3.82 24.11 11.67
C THR A 28 -3.48 23.68 13.11
N ALA A 29 -4.41 23.06 13.84
CA ALA A 29 -4.17 22.62 15.20
C ALA A 29 -3.17 21.44 15.25
N LEU A 30 -3.30 20.46 14.35
CA LEU A 30 -2.36 19.36 14.22
C LEU A 30 -0.97 19.82 13.79
N ARG A 31 -0.85 20.73 12.82
CA ARG A 31 0.43 21.32 12.42
C ARG A 31 1.05 22.12 13.57
N GLY A 32 0.23 22.85 14.32
CA GLY A 32 0.68 23.55 15.54
C GLY A 32 1.21 22.56 16.59
N LEU A 33 0.54 21.43 16.81
CA LEU A 33 1.03 20.37 17.70
C LEU A 33 2.31 19.71 17.17
N ALA A 34 2.38 19.44 15.88
CA ALA A 34 3.54 18.84 15.24
C ALA A 34 4.79 19.72 15.38
N ALA A 35 4.62 21.04 15.30
CA ALA A 35 5.69 22.03 15.45
C ALA A 35 6.22 22.16 16.90
N LEU A 36 5.48 21.69 17.91
CA LEU A 36 5.96 21.69 19.29
C LEU A 36 7.16 20.73 19.45
N PRO A 37 8.14 21.03 20.32
CA PRO A 37 9.23 20.10 20.63
C PRO A 37 8.75 18.72 21.07
N GLY A 38 9.48 17.68 20.68
CA GLY A 38 9.19 16.28 21.02
C GLY A 38 8.24 15.60 20.02
N GLU A 39 8.11 14.29 20.19
CA GLU A 39 7.23 13.46 19.36
C GLU A 39 5.80 13.40 19.96
N PRO A 40 4.75 13.19 19.12
CA PRO A 40 4.76 12.98 17.68
C PRO A 40 4.89 14.27 16.87
N ARG A 41 5.37 14.21 15.62
CA ARG A 41 5.58 15.42 14.79
C ARG A 41 5.21 15.27 13.31
N ILE A 42 4.78 14.10 12.88
CA ILE A 42 4.38 13.89 11.48
C ILE A 42 2.88 14.02 11.38
N VAL A 43 2.40 14.97 10.57
CA VAL A 43 0.99 15.03 10.17
C VAL A 43 0.81 14.18 8.93
N SER A 44 -0.14 13.23 8.99
CA SER A 44 -0.50 12.31 7.92
C SER A 44 -2.02 12.14 7.89
N ALA A 45 -2.51 11.06 7.26
CA ALA A 45 -3.90 10.67 7.33
C ALA A 45 -4.04 9.13 7.44
N ALA A 46 -4.99 8.70 8.25
CA ALA A 46 -5.41 7.30 8.36
C ALA A 46 -6.20 6.85 7.14
N GLY A 47 -7.02 7.74 6.60
CA GLY A 47 -7.95 7.47 5.53
C GLY A 47 -8.58 8.73 4.98
N ILE A 48 -9.66 8.55 4.23
CA ILE A 48 -10.47 9.61 3.63
C ILE A 48 -11.96 9.24 3.76
N THR A 49 -12.79 10.21 4.12
CA THR A 49 -14.23 10.00 4.26
C THR A 49 -14.92 9.82 2.90
N ARG A 50 -16.20 9.45 2.95
CA ARG A 50 -17.05 9.45 1.75
C ARG A 50 -17.17 10.86 1.15
N GLY A 51 -17.14 11.90 1.96
CA GLY A 51 -17.13 13.32 1.57
C GLY A 51 -15.75 13.82 1.12
N GLU A 52 -14.75 12.96 0.98
CA GLU A 52 -13.36 13.28 0.62
C GLU A 52 -12.62 14.13 1.66
N THR A 53 -13.06 14.11 2.91
CA THR A 53 -12.36 14.74 4.03
C THR A 53 -11.26 13.80 4.56
N PRO A 54 -9.98 14.20 4.62
CA PRO A 54 -8.93 13.37 5.18
C PRO A 54 -9.10 13.12 6.69
N LEU A 55 -8.95 11.87 7.12
CA LEU A 55 -8.86 11.48 8.53
C LEU A 55 -7.45 11.76 9.03
N LEU A 56 -7.21 13.02 9.45
CA LEU A 56 -5.87 13.50 9.78
C LEU A 56 -5.33 12.88 11.07
N THR A 57 -4.06 12.50 11.01
CA THR A 57 -3.32 11.89 12.13
C THR A 57 -2.09 12.70 12.50
N ILE A 58 -1.63 12.54 13.73
CA ILE A 58 -0.30 12.94 14.15
C ILE A 58 0.46 11.72 14.65
N GLU A 59 1.63 11.46 14.05
CA GLU A 59 2.36 10.21 14.17
C GLU A 59 3.83 10.42 14.51
N ASN A 60 4.46 9.37 15.01
CA ASN A 60 5.91 9.32 15.19
C ASN A 60 6.61 9.03 13.85
N PRO A 61 7.86 9.51 13.67
CA PRO A 61 8.64 9.24 12.46
C PRO A 61 9.07 7.77 12.32
N SER A 62 8.99 6.99 13.39
CA SER A 62 9.30 5.55 13.41
C SER A 62 8.21 4.80 14.16
N PRO A 63 7.00 4.71 13.58
CA PRO A 63 5.87 4.04 14.25
C PRO A 63 6.14 2.55 14.50
N PHE A 64 6.97 1.91 13.68
CA PHE A 64 7.32 0.50 13.76
C PHE A 64 8.80 0.30 14.08
N ASP A 65 9.20 0.65 15.28
CA ASP A 65 10.50 0.21 15.82
C ASP A 65 10.27 -0.87 16.89
N PRO A 66 10.35 -2.17 16.54
CA PRO A 66 10.15 -3.26 17.49
C PRO A 66 11.24 -3.31 18.56
N ALA A 67 12.40 -2.67 18.33
CA ALA A 67 13.47 -2.57 19.31
C ALA A 67 13.23 -1.46 20.34
N SER A 68 12.26 -0.57 20.12
CA SER A 68 11.96 0.49 21.08
C SER A 68 11.45 -0.10 22.39
N PRO A 69 11.99 0.25 23.55
CA PRO A 69 11.47 -0.19 24.84
C PRO A 69 10.16 0.50 25.21
N LYS A 70 9.79 1.58 24.52
CA LYS A 70 8.61 2.39 24.83
C LYS A 70 7.32 1.70 24.44
N LEU A 71 6.32 1.78 25.31
CA LEU A 71 4.95 1.38 25.04
C LEU A 71 4.27 2.32 24.04
N ARG A 72 3.27 1.83 23.34
CA ARG A 72 2.61 2.55 22.25
C ARG A 72 1.18 2.90 22.63
N LEU A 73 0.93 4.21 22.73
CA LEU A 73 -0.38 4.79 22.97
C LEU A 73 -0.97 5.25 21.64
N VAL A 74 -2.18 4.80 21.33
CA VAL A 74 -3.01 5.37 20.27
C VAL A 74 -4.19 6.09 20.89
N ILE A 75 -4.38 7.35 20.50
CA ILE A 75 -5.51 8.18 20.92
C ILE A 75 -6.44 8.36 19.73
N VAL A 76 -7.72 8.08 19.92
CA VAL A 76 -8.79 8.31 18.93
C VAL A 76 -9.81 9.26 19.55
N GLY A 77 -10.23 10.27 18.80
CA GLY A 77 -11.28 11.20 19.20
C GLY A 77 -12.32 11.40 18.12
N GLY A 78 -13.49 11.92 18.47
CA GLY A 78 -14.54 12.26 17.53
C GLY A 78 -15.03 11.11 16.65
N LEU A 79 -15.01 9.88 17.16
CA LEU A 79 -15.56 8.71 16.46
C LEU A 79 -17.10 8.74 16.43
N ASP A 80 -17.69 9.47 17.36
CA ASP A 80 -19.11 9.76 17.46
C ASP A 80 -19.54 11.04 16.71
N GLY A 81 -18.61 11.65 15.95
CA GLY A 81 -18.83 12.91 15.26
C GLY A 81 -18.79 14.14 16.18
N ASP A 82 -18.60 13.96 17.49
CA ASP A 82 -18.58 15.06 18.45
C ASP A 82 -17.21 15.77 18.49
N PRO A 83 -17.14 17.06 18.16
CA PRO A 83 -15.90 17.81 18.17
C PRO A 83 -15.24 17.93 19.56
N ARG A 84 -16.01 17.74 20.64
CA ARG A 84 -15.45 17.75 22.01
C ARG A 84 -14.47 16.60 22.22
N GLY A 85 -14.80 15.40 21.70
CA GLY A 85 -13.88 14.25 21.71
C GLY A 85 -12.59 14.53 20.94
N ALA A 86 -12.70 15.22 19.79
CA ALA A 86 -11.54 15.62 19.02
C ALA A 86 -10.64 16.62 19.76
N LEU A 87 -11.23 17.63 20.41
CA LEU A 87 -10.50 18.61 21.22
C LEU A 87 -9.78 17.95 22.39
N ALA A 88 -10.46 17.03 23.11
CA ALA A 88 -9.86 16.28 24.21
C ALA A 88 -8.66 15.43 23.73
N ALA A 89 -8.77 14.79 22.57
CA ALA A 89 -7.65 14.06 21.97
C ALA A 89 -6.45 14.97 21.63
N LEU A 90 -6.70 16.16 21.08
CA LEU A 90 -5.66 17.17 20.82
C LEU A 90 -4.99 17.66 22.11
N ASP A 91 -5.77 17.90 23.17
CA ASP A 91 -5.27 18.32 24.48
C ASP A 91 -4.44 17.22 25.15
N ALA A 92 -4.87 15.97 25.02
CA ALA A 92 -4.09 14.82 25.48
C ALA A 92 -2.71 14.73 24.78
N VAL A 93 -2.66 14.92 23.46
CA VAL A 93 -1.38 14.97 22.72
C VAL A 93 -0.54 16.15 23.17
N ARG A 94 -1.14 17.33 23.36
CA ARG A 94 -0.43 18.51 23.84
C ARG A 94 0.16 18.28 25.23
N TRP A 95 -0.63 17.69 26.12
CA TRP A 95 -0.17 17.30 27.47
C TRP A 95 1.00 16.32 27.41
N MET A 96 0.89 15.26 26.60
CA MET A 96 1.99 14.28 26.42
C MET A 96 3.28 14.95 25.97
N LYS A 97 3.21 15.95 25.08
CA LYS A 97 4.41 16.67 24.58
C LYS A 97 5.00 17.66 25.60
N ARG A 98 4.18 18.31 26.42
CA ARG A 98 4.56 19.49 27.20
C ARG A 98 4.54 19.32 28.71
N ALA A 99 3.53 18.64 29.23
CA ALA A 99 3.21 18.67 30.66
C ALA A 99 3.20 17.29 31.33
N ALA A 100 3.13 16.20 30.58
CA ALA A 100 3.18 14.86 31.17
C ALA A 100 4.47 14.65 31.97
N PRO A 101 4.40 13.93 33.09
CA PRO A 101 5.61 13.56 33.85
C PRO A 101 6.68 12.90 32.97
N ALA A 102 7.95 13.15 33.27
CA ALA A 102 9.06 12.58 32.51
C ALA A 102 9.00 11.05 32.45
N THR A 103 8.55 10.40 33.52
CA THR A 103 8.33 8.95 33.56
C THR A 103 7.37 8.50 32.47
N ILE A 104 6.25 9.19 32.28
CA ILE A 104 5.26 8.88 31.22
C ILE A 104 5.89 9.12 29.83
N ARG A 105 6.49 10.28 29.59
CA ARG A 105 7.13 10.60 28.30
C ARG A 105 8.28 9.66 27.92
N ASN A 106 8.97 9.10 28.91
CA ASN A 106 10.03 8.13 28.69
C ASN A 106 9.48 6.71 28.44
N THR A 107 8.31 6.40 28.97
CA THR A 107 7.65 5.09 28.84
C THR A 107 6.81 4.96 27.59
N TRP A 108 6.18 6.04 27.10
CA TRP A 108 5.16 5.98 26.05
C TRP A 108 5.56 6.74 24.79
N ILE A 109 5.24 6.14 23.65
CA ILE A 109 5.17 6.81 22.33
C ILE A 109 3.69 7.01 22.03
N VAL A 110 3.30 8.20 21.56
CA VAL A 110 1.90 8.51 21.21
C VAL A 110 1.73 8.74 19.73
N SER A 111 0.65 8.19 19.16
CA SER A 111 0.06 8.57 17.86
C SER A 111 -1.41 8.88 18.08
N ALA A 112 -1.99 9.79 17.30
CA ALA A 112 -3.39 10.16 17.47
C ALA A 112 -4.12 10.37 16.15
N LEU A 113 -5.40 10.00 16.14
CA LEU A 113 -6.43 10.34 15.16
C LEU A 113 -7.49 11.18 15.90
N PRO A 114 -7.34 12.51 15.96
CA PRO A 114 -8.18 13.33 16.82
C PRO A 114 -9.63 13.42 16.37
N MET A 115 -9.92 13.32 15.06
CA MET A 115 -11.28 13.37 14.52
C MET A 115 -11.48 12.22 13.54
N ALA A 116 -12.12 11.16 14.01
CA ALA A 116 -12.33 9.95 13.23
C ALA A 116 -13.61 10.00 12.37
N ASP A 117 -14.54 10.91 12.66
CA ASP A 117 -15.75 11.20 11.88
C ASP A 117 -15.89 12.70 11.61
N PRO A 118 -15.08 13.30 10.71
CA PRO A 118 -15.13 14.73 10.45
C PRO A 118 -16.37 15.20 9.68
N ASP A 119 -17.07 14.29 8.99
CA ASP A 119 -18.26 14.62 8.20
C ASP A 119 -19.54 14.54 9.06
N GLY A 120 -19.44 14.01 10.28
CA GLY A 120 -20.55 13.94 11.24
C GLY A 120 -21.65 13.01 10.78
N HIS A 121 -21.40 11.72 10.74
CA HIS A 121 -22.42 10.74 10.36
C HIS A 121 -23.60 10.76 11.33
N ALA A 122 -24.81 10.61 10.78
CA ALA A 122 -26.00 10.59 11.57
C ALA A 122 -25.94 9.50 12.66
N PRO A 123 -26.34 9.77 13.91
CA PRO A 123 -26.35 8.80 15.00
C PRO A 123 -27.09 7.49 14.69
N ALA A 124 -27.90 7.48 13.63
CA ALA A 124 -28.67 6.32 13.18
C ALA A 124 -27.82 5.20 12.54
N LYS A 125 -26.58 5.47 12.14
CA LYS A 125 -25.66 4.47 11.57
C LYS A 125 -24.27 4.61 12.21
N PRO A 126 -24.08 4.16 13.46
CA PRO A 126 -22.76 4.21 14.09
C PRO A 126 -21.76 3.32 13.34
N PHE A 127 -20.50 3.69 13.39
CA PHE A 127 -19.43 2.82 12.90
C PHE A 127 -19.42 1.50 13.66
N ARG A 128 -19.20 0.41 12.94
CA ARG A 128 -19.10 -0.94 13.51
C ARG A 128 -17.68 -1.46 13.37
N PHE A 129 -17.21 -2.16 14.40
CA PHE A 129 -15.89 -2.74 14.47
C PHE A 129 -15.94 -4.19 14.95
N PRO A 130 -15.09 -5.10 14.41
CA PRO A 130 -14.29 -4.87 13.23
C PRO A 130 -15.16 -4.66 11.98
N PRO A 131 -14.63 -4.04 10.91
CA PRO A 131 -15.38 -3.87 9.67
C PRO A 131 -15.83 -5.22 9.12
N ALA A 132 -17.11 -5.35 8.75
CA ALA A 132 -17.66 -6.59 8.20
C ALA A 132 -17.23 -6.81 6.74
N LYS A 133 -17.17 -8.09 6.32
CA LYS A 133 -17.04 -8.54 4.92
C LYS A 133 -15.84 -8.00 4.14
N GLY A 134 -14.67 -8.30 4.58
CA GLY A 134 -13.49 -7.90 3.82
C GLY A 134 -13.20 -6.40 3.97
N PHE A 135 -11.94 -6.11 3.89
CA PHE A 135 -11.46 -4.76 4.12
C PHE A 135 -11.70 -3.93 2.85
N TYR A 136 -12.26 -2.72 2.99
CA TYR A 136 -12.61 -1.80 1.89
C TYR A 136 -13.72 -2.28 0.93
N GLU A 137 -14.66 -3.08 1.38
CA GLU A 137 -15.83 -3.46 0.57
C GLU A 137 -17.10 -2.63 0.86
N ASP A 138 -17.14 -1.89 1.99
CA ASP A 138 -18.26 -1.02 2.31
C ASP A 138 -18.01 0.41 1.83
N PRO A 139 -18.61 0.83 0.70
CA PRO A 139 -18.41 2.17 0.17
C PRO A 139 -19.19 3.25 0.94
N GLU A 140 -20.14 2.87 1.81
CA GLU A 140 -20.96 3.82 2.56
C GLU A 140 -20.27 4.33 3.82
N GLN A 141 -19.42 3.50 4.45
CA GLN A 141 -18.71 3.83 5.68
C GLN A 141 -17.20 3.49 5.58
N PRO A 142 -16.45 4.14 4.69
CA PRO A 142 -15.03 3.87 4.55
C PRO A 142 -14.22 4.21 5.81
N GLU A 143 -14.73 5.11 6.65
CA GLU A 143 -14.07 5.60 7.87
C GLU A 143 -13.80 4.46 8.85
N SER A 144 -14.77 3.58 9.12
CA SER A 144 -14.59 2.46 10.06
C SER A 144 -13.42 1.57 9.67
N ARG A 145 -13.25 1.31 8.36
CA ARG A 145 -12.15 0.51 7.82
C ARG A 145 -10.81 1.21 7.98
N TYR A 146 -10.75 2.49 7.66
CA TYR A 146 -9.54 3.30 7.78
C TYR A 146 -9.10 3.45 9.24
N VAL A 147 -10.06 3.73 10.15
CA VAL A 147 -9.80 3.82 11.59
C VAL A 147 -9.27 2.48 12.10
N TRP A 148 -9.97 1.37 11.79
CA TRP A 148 -9.56 0.03 12.22
C TRP A 148 -8.16 -0.32 11.77
N ARG A 149 -7.86 -0.17 10.46
CA ARG A 149 -6.56 -0.51 9.89
C ARG A 149 -5.45 0.38 10.47
N TRP A 150 -5.68 1.67 10.56
CA TRP A 150 -4.68 2.58 11.09
C TRP A 150 -4.39 2.29 12.57
N VAL A 151 -5.42 2.14 13.40
CA VAL A 151 -5.26 1.85 14.83
C VAL A 151 -4.51 0.53 15.04
N THR A 152 -4.92 -0.55 14.37
CA THR A 152 -4.32 -1.87 14.57
C THR A 152 -2.87 -1.92 14.10
N TYR A 153 -2.53 -1.28 12.97
CA TYR A 153 -1.15 -1.25 12.46
C TYR A 153 -0.25 -0.19 13.12
N GLN A 154 -0.78 0.64 14.00
CA GLN A 154 0.05 1.35 14.97
C GLN A 154 0.65 0.41 16.03
N ALA A 155 0.26 -0.85 16.07
CA ALA A 155 0.67 -1.86 17.05
C ALA A 155 0.57 -1.35 18.50
N PRO A 156 -0.61 -0.87 18.93
CA PRO A 156 -0.78 -0.20 20.23
C PRO A 156 -0.66 -1.17 21.40
N ASP A 157 -0.12 -0.69 22.52
CA ASP A 157 -0.20 -1.34 23.83
C ASP A 157 -1.41 -0.85 24.63
N LEU A 158 -1.89 0.36 24.29
CA LEU A 158 -3.12 0.96 24.82
C LEU A 158 -3.78 1.82 23.74
N VAL A 159 -5.10 1.66 23.59
CA VAL A 159 -5.94 2.58 22.81
C VAL A 159 -6.83 3.36 23.76
N VAL A 160 -6.82 4.69 23.66
CA VAL A 160 -7.70 5.60 24.41
C VAL A 160 -8.63 6.29 23.43
N GLU A 161 -9.93 6.12 23.64
CA GLU A 161 -10.97 6.79 22.86
C GLU A 161 -11.58 7.93 23.68
N PHE A 162 -11.57 9.16 23.13
CA PHE A 162 -12.27 10.31 23.70
C PHE A 162 -13.62 10.51 23.00
N ARG A 163 -14.71 10.52 23.78
CA ARG A 163 -16.09 10.75 23.31
C ARG A 163 -16.64 12.06 23.85
N GLY A 164 -17.62 12.62 23.13
CA GLY A 164 -18.29 13.87 23.53
C GLY A 164 -18.95 13.82 24.88
N ASP A 165 -19.58 12.69 25.20
CA ASP A 165 -20.18 12.46 26.54
C ASP A 165 -19.83 11.05 27.07
N ALA A 166 -20.15 10.83 28.37
CA ALA A 166 -19.84 9.57 29.04
C ALA A 166 -20.90 8.46 28.83
N SER A 167 -22.03 8.76 28.17
CA SER A 167 -23.18 7.87 28.09
C SER A 167 -23.00 6.66 27.18
N GLY A 168 -21.95 6.65 26.38
CA GLY A 168 -21.63 5.61 25.40
C GLY A 168 -20.49 4.68 25.81
N ALA A 169 -20.28 4.41 27.10
CA ALA A 169 -19.28 3.45 27.52
C ALA A 169 -19.52 2.09 26.84
N ASP A 170 -18.57 1.64 26.03
CA ASP A 170 -18.50 0.29 25.44
C ASP A 170 -19.77 -0.19 24.71
N ALA A 171 -20.14 0.48 23.59
CA ALA A 171 -21.06 -0.16 22.66
C ALA A 171 -20.48 -1.51 22.22
N PRO A 172 -21.24 -2.61 22.20
CA PRO A 172 -20.74 -3.94 21.85
C PRO A 172 -20.01 -3.99 20.50
N ASP A 173 -20.41 -3.13 19.57
CA ASP A 173 -19.83 -3.01 18.20
C ASP A 173 -18.83 -1.85 18.09
N GLY A 174 -18.40 -1.26 19.23
CA GLY A 174 -17.47 -0.13 19.26
C GLY A 174 -16.02 -0.54 19.03
N LEU A 175 -15.19 0.42 18.63
CA LEU A 175 -13.76 0.22 18.39
C LEU A 175 -13.04 -0.42 19.59
N THR A 176 -13.27 0.14 20.78
CA THR A 176 -12.62 -0.32 22.01
C THR A 176 -13.06 -1.71 22.43
N ALA A 177 -14.35 -2.05 22.25
CA ALA A 177 -14.85 -3.39 22.51
C ALA A 177 -14.22 -4.41 21.57
N ALA A 178 -14.23 -4.14 20.27
CA ALA A 178 -13.65 -5.03 19.27
C ALA A 178 -12.14 -5.27 19.50
N LEU A 179 -11.37 -4.25 19.85
CA LEU A 179 -9.95 -4.37 20.15
C LEU A 179 -9.67 -5.17 21.43
N ARG A 180 -10.54 -5.09 22.42
CA ARG A 180 -10.40 -5.81 23.69
C ARG A 180 -10.79 -7.28 23.57
N ASP A 181 -11.82 -7.60 22.79
CA ASP A 181 -12.42 -8.94 22.82
C ASP A 181 -11.66 -9.97 22.00
N SER A 182 -11.09 -9.61 20.85
CA SER A 182 -10.25 -10.55 20.07
C SER A 182 -9.51 -9.90 18.93
N GLY A 183 -9.66 -8.61 18.75
CA GLY A 183 -9.12 -7.95 17.59
C GLY A 183 -9.83 -8.24 16.27
N GLY A 184 -10.68 -9.26 16.14
CA GLY A 184 -11.35 -9.61 14.88
C GLY A 184 -10.37 -9.82 13.70
N ALA A 185 -10.85 -10.36 12.58
CA ALA A 185 -10.07 -10.46 11.33
C ALA A 185 -8.60 -10.93 11.50
N GLY A 186 -8.36 -11.94 12.36
CA GLY A 186 -7.02 -12.51 12.57
C GLY A 186 -6.03 -11.62 13.31
N LEU A 187 -6.52 -10.62 14.03
CA LEU A 187 -5.72 -9.75 14.88
C LEU A 187 -5.84 -10.12 16.36
N GLU A 188 -4.83 -9.75 17.15
CA GLU A 188 -4.76 -10.01 18.58
C GLU A 188 -5.29 -8.84 19.42
N ARG A 189 -5.46 -9.07 20.73
CA ARG A 189 -6.08 -8.13 21.67
C ARG A 189 -5.20 -6.95 22.04
N VAL A 190 -5.88 -5.84 22.40
CA VAL A 190 -5.26 -4.61 22.92
C VAL A 190 -6.03 -4.13 24.15
N ALA A 191 -5.32 -3.51 25.11
CA ALA A 191 -5.97 -2.78 26.18
C ALA A 191 -6.62 -1.50 25.66
N THR A 192 -7.78 -1.17 26.22
CA THR A 192 -8.54 0.00 25.81
C THR A 192 -9.05 0.78 27.02
N ALA A 193 -9.27 2.08 26.84
CA ALA A 193 -9.98 2.95 27.76
C ALA A 193 -10.88 3.90 26.96
N VAL A 194 -12.09 4.14 27.45
CA VAL A 194 -13.00 5.17 26.94
C VAL A 194 -13.06 6.27 27.98
N LEU A 195 -12.83 7.51 27.56
CA LEU A 195 -12.86 8.69 28.42
C LEU A 195 -13.84 9.72 27.84
N PRO A 196 -14.68 10.36 28.65
CA PRO A 196 -15.48 11.48 28.19
C PRO A 196 -14.57 12.68 27.89
N ALA A 197 -15.00 13.53 26.97
CA ALA A 197 -14.25 14.74 26.62
C ALA A 197 -14.01 15.68 27.81
N SER A 198 -14.87 15.61 28.83
CA SER A 198 -14.73 16.35 30.10
C SER A 198 -13.79 15.68 31.10
N ALA A 199 -13.26 14.49 30.81
CA ALA A 199 -12.37 13.79 31.75
C ALA A 199 -11.12 14.61 32.04
N PRO A 200 -10.70 14.70 33.31
CA PRO A 200 -9.42 15.31 33.63
C PRO A 200 -8.27 14.48 33.08
N LEU A 201 -7.14 15.11 32.80
CA LEU A 201 -5.93 14.42 32.30
C LEU A 201 -5.39 13.38 33.31
N ASP A 202 -5.79 13.46 34.55
CA ASP A 202 -5.47 12.45 35.58
C ASP A 202 -6.09 11.09 35.25
N ASP A 203 -7.28 11.03 34.63
CA ASP A 203 -7.88 9.77 34.18
C ASP A 203 -7.06 9.13 33.05
N LEU A 204 -6.52 9.93 32.11
CA LEU A 204 -5.57 9.44 31.12
C LEU A 204 -4.28 8.92 31.78
N GLN A 205 -3.76 9.67 32.76
CA GLN A 205 -2.58 9.24 33.51
C GLN A 205 -2.81 7.92 34.25
N LEU A 206 -3.99 7.74 34.85
CA LEU A 206 -4.40 6.50 35.51
C LEU A 206 -4.50 5.33 34.51
N ALA A 207 -5.08 5.56 33.32
CA ALA A 207 -5.17 4.54 32.26
C ALA A 207 -3.75 4.10 31.80
N LEU A 208 -2.83 5.05 31.61
CA LEU A 208 -1.43 4.77 31.26
C LEU A 208 -0.72 3.97 32.35
N ALA A 209 -0.92 4.33 33.62
CA ALA A 209 -0.31 3.62 34.76
C ALA A 209 -0.81 2.17 34.84
N ARG A 210 -2.13 1.96 34.74
CA ARG A 210 -2.74 0.62 34.74
C ARG A 210 -2.21 -0.24 33.59
N ALA A 211 -2.13 0.32 32.37
CA ALA A 211 -1.61 -0.41 31.21
C ALA A 211 -0.13 -0.78 31.37
N SER A 212 0.68 0.09 31.98
CA SER A 212 2.11 -0.19 32.23
C SER A 212 2.35 -1.32 33.24
N GLN A 213 1.39 -1.60 34.11
CA GLN A 213 1.49 -2.59 35.19
C GLN A 213 0.78 -3.91 34.90
N ARG A 214 0.31 -4.14 33.66
CA ARG A 214 -0.44 -5.35 33.31
C ARG A 214 0.43 -6.61 33.44
N SER A 215 -0.22 -7.71 33.83
CA SER A 215 0.37 -9.05 33.80
C SER A 215 -0.16 -9.84 32.58
N PRO A 216 0.64 -10.65 31.88
CA PRO A 216 2.05 -11.01 32.19
C PRO A 216 3.07 -9.94 31.77
N GLY A 217 2.67 -8.85 31.13
CA GLY A 217 3.54 -7.75 30.73
C GLY A 217 2.76 -6.59 30.11
N PRO A 218 3.40 -5.42 29.94
CA PRO A 218 2.72 -4.23 29.44
C PRO A 218 2.47 -4.24 27.92
N ARG A 219 3.19 -5.09 27.17
CA ARG A 219 2.98 -5.21 25.71
C ARG A 219 1.67 -5.90 25.40
N SER A 220 0.95 -5.40 24.40
CA SER A 220 -0.27 -6.06 23.94
C SER A 220 0.07 -7.29 23.08
N PRO A 221 -0.81 -8.32 23.04
CA PRO A 221 -0.70 -9.40 22.09
C PRO A 221 -0.63 -8.91 20.63
N LEU A 222 -1.40 -7.90 20.26
CA LEU A 222 -1.35 -7.28 18.92
C LEU A 222 0.04 -6.68 18.62
N HIS A 223 0.63 -5.95 19.56
CA HIS A 223 2.00 -5.46 19.41
C HIS A 223 2.98 -6.61 19.16
N GLY A 224 2.89 -7.68 19.96
CA GLY A 224 3.74 -8.87 19.83
C GLY A 224 3.61 -9.52 18.46
N MET A 225 2.39 -9.67 17.95
CA MET A 225 2.10 -10.23 16.62
C MET A 225 2.73 -9.38 15.50
N ILE A 226 2.48 -8.08 15.48
CA ILE A 226 3.04 -7.19 14.44
C ILE A 226 4.57 -7.18 14.53
N ALA A 227 5.15 -7.10 15.72
CA ALA A 227 6.60 -7.16 15.92
C ALA A 227 7.20 -8.48 15.40
N ALA A 228 6.55 -9.61 15.66
CA ALA A 228 6.99 -10.93 15.18
C ALA A 228 6.95 -11.00 13.63
N ARG A 229 5.89 -10.47 12.99
CA ARG A 229 5.81 -10.38 11.53
C ARG A 229 6.96 -9.55 10.95
N MET A 230 7.26 -8.40 11.55
CA MET A 230 8.35 -7.52 11.13
C MET A 230 9.74 -8.10 11.33
N ALA A 231 9.92 -8.97 12.33
CA ALA A 231 11.19 -9.60 12.65
C ALA A 231 11.57 -10.73 11.69
N ARG A 232 10.63 -11.22 10.87
CA ARG A 232 10.92 -12.29 9.90
C ARG A 232 11.98 -11.86 8.89
N THR A 233 12.92 -12.76 8.65
CA THR A 233 13.97 -12.56 7.66
C THR A 233 13.40 -12.64 6.24
N PRO A 234 14.07 -12.02 5.24
CA PRO A 234 13.70 -12.20 3.84
C PRO A 234 13.66 -13.66 3.40
N MET A 235 14.52 -14.52 3.96
CA MET A 235 14.54 -15.95 3.66
C MET A 235 13.29 -16.68 4.17
N GLU A 236 12.85 -16.40 5.38
CA GLU A 236 11.63 -16.98 5.95
C GLU A 236 10.40 -16.59 5.14
N ILE A 237 10.27 -15.30 4.79
CA ILE A 237 9.19 -14.80 3.95
C ILE A 237 9.25 -15.41 2.56
N ALA A 238 10.43 -15.49 1.93
CA ALA A 238 10.57 -16.08 0.60
C ALA A 238 10.16 -17.54 0.57
N ARG A 239 10.56 -18.36 1.55
CA ARG A 239 10.16 -19.76 1.66
C ARG A 239 8.65 -19.92 1.85
N LEU A 240 8.06 -19.13 2.75
CA LEU A 240 6.64 -19.13 3.02
C LEU A 240 5.82 -18.84 1.75
N LEU A 241 6.17 -17.78 1.04
CA LEU A 241 5.45 -17.35 -0.16
C LEU A 241 5.71 -18.26 -1.36
N ALA A 242 6.94 -18.75 -1.57
CA ALA A 242 7.27 -19.67 -2.66
C ALA A 242 6.55 -21.03 -2.51
N ALA A 243 6.36 -21.49 -1.28
CA ALA A 243 5.58 -22.72 -1.03
C ALA A 243 4.09 -22.52 -1.38
N ARG A 244 3.53 -21.33 -1.09
CA ARG A 244 2.10 -21.04 -1.25
C ARG A 244 1.72 -20.58 -2.66
N TYR A 245 2.52 -19.72 -3.30
CA TYR A 245 2.15 -19.05 -4.55
C TYR A 245 2.93 -19.56 -5.78
N PRO A 246 2.35 -19.49 -7.00
CA PRO A 246 0.95 -19.18 -7.23
C PRO A 246 0.04 -20.35 -6.82
N ALA A 247 -1.15 -20.02 -6.32
CA ALA A 247 -2.19 -20.99 -6.03
C ALA A 247 -2.98 -21.39 -7.30
N ALA A 248 -3.13 -20.45 -8.24
CA ALA A 248 -3.83 -20.63 -9.52
C ALA A 248 -2.85 -20.50 -10.72
N PRO A 249 -2.18 -21.59 -11.13
CA PRO A 249 -1.23 -21.56 -12.25
C PRO A 249 -1.87 -21.19 -13.59
N SER A 250 -1.37 -20.13 -14.24
CA SER A 250 -1.78 -19.70 -15.58
C SER A 250 -0.64 -18.90 -16.24
N ILE A 251 -0.65 -18.76 -17.57
CA ILE A 251 0.29 -17.86 -18.23
C ILE A 251 -0.19 -16.42 -18.04
N SER A 252 0.34 -15.79 -17.01
CA SER A 252 0.13 -14.39 -16.66
C SER A 252 1.35 -13.89 -15.90
N TYR A 253 1.56 -12.56 -15.89
CA TYR A 253 2.69 -11.96 -15.19
C TYR A 253 2.75 -12.31 -13.69
N ILE A 254 1.59 -12.55 -13.05
CA ILE A 254 1.50 -12.86 -11.62
C ILE A 254 2.13 -14.23 -11.33
N PRO A 255 1.65 -15.37 -11.90
CA PRO A 255 2.32 -16.65 -11.73
C PRO A 255 3.77 -16.64 -12.22
N ALA A 256 4.06 -15.95 -13.33
CA ALA A 256 5.42 -15.91 -13.86
C ALA A 256 6.41 -15.27 -12.88
N LEU A 257 6.05 -14.17 -12.21
CA LEU A 257 6.89 -13.57 -11.16
C LEU A 257 7.10 -14.53 -9.99
N ALA A 258 6.05 -15.21 -9.55
CA ALA A 258 6.15 -16.20 -8.48
C ALA A 258 7.06 -17.38 -8.89
N TRP A 259 6.88 -17.95 -10.08
CA TRP A 259 7.70 -19.05 -10.61
C TRP A 259 9.17 -18.68 -10.74
N ILE A 260 9.47 -17.52 -11.36
CA ILE A 260 10.85 -17.04 -11.55
C ILE A 260 11.56 -16.91 -10.19
N ASN A 261 10.90 -16.34 -9.22
CA ASN A 261 11.52 -16.10 -7.92
C ASN A 261 11.56 -17.39 -7.06
N THR A 262 10.61 -18.30 -7.22
CA THR A 262 10.68 -19.65 -6.62
C THR A 262 11.85 -20.45 -7.22
N LEU A 263 12.08 -20.40 -8.54
CA LEU A 263 13.24 -21.04 -9.19
C LEU A 263 14.57 -20.46 -8.70
N LYS A 264 14.64 -19.14 -8.53
CA LYS A 264 15.83 -18.47 -7.96
C LYS A 264 16.08 -18.91 -6.53
N LEU A 265 15.03 -18.98 -5.70
CA LEU A 265 15.11 -19.47 -4.32
C LEU A 265 15.53 -20.93 -4.26
N ALA A 266 14.92 -21.79 -5.09
CA ALA A 266 15.27 -23.20 -5.20
C ALA A 266 16.74 -23.39 -5.55
N LYS A 267 17.26 -22.65 -6.54
CA LYS A 267 18.67 -22.67 -6.92
C LYS A 267 19.58 -22.21 -5.79
N MET A 268 19.20 -21.15 -5.07
CA MET A 268 19.98 -20.59 -3.96
C MET A 268 20.15 -21.58 -2.81
N ASN A 269 19.12 -22.38 -2.52
CA ASN A 269 19.05 -23.28 -1.38
C ASN A 269 19.27 -24.77 -1.73
N GLY A 270 19.39 -25.12 -3.03
CA GLY A 270 19.37 -26.53 -3.48
C GLY A 270 18.03 -27.22 -3.23
N ASP A 271 16.91 -26.47 -3.27
CA ASP A 271 15.57 -27.00 -2.96
C ASP A 271 14.91 -27.58 -4.22
N GLU A 272 15.13 -28.88 -4.45
CA GLU A 272 14.56 -29.59 -5.60
C GLU A 272 13.02 -29.70 -5.54
N ALA A 273 12.40 -29.65 -4.34
CA ALA A 273 10.95 -29.72 -4.22
C ALA A 273 10.29 -28.44 -4.78
N LEU A 274 10.82 -27.26 -4.45
CA LEU A 274 10.36 -25.99 -5.02
C LEU A 274 10.60 -25.94 -6.54
N ARG A 275 11.74 -26.44 -7.00
CA ARG A 275 12.02 -26.54 -8.44
C ARG A 275 11.01 -27.45 -9.15
N ALA A 276 10.77 -28.64 -8.62
CA ALA A 276 9.82 -29.61 -9.16
C ALA A 276 8.40 -29.04 -9.20
N LYS A 277 7.96 -28.33 -8.14
CA LYS A 277 6.67 -27.63 -8.10
C LYS A 277 6.50 -26.72 -9.31
N VAL A 278 7.47 -25.84 -9.58
CA VAL A 278 7.38 -24.89 -10.70
C VAL A 278 7.39 -25.64 -12.03
N MET A 279 8.30 -26.61 -12.22
CA MET A 279 8.39 -27.38 -13.45
C MET A 279 7.09 -28.14 -13.76
N ALA A 280 6.44 -28.73 -12.77
CA ALA A 280 5.14 -29.38 -12.95
C ALA A 280 4.05 -28.37 -13.39
N GLN A 281 4.07 -27.17 -12.83
CA GLN A 281 3.09 -26.13 -13.16
C GLN A 281 3.25 -25.57 -14.56
N VAL A 282 4.49 -25.44 -15.10
CA VAL A 282 4.75 -24.90 -16.46
C VAL A 282 4.80 -26.00 -17.54
N GLN A 283 4.84 -27.28 -17.17
CA GLN A 283 4.97 -28.40 -18.08
C GLN A 283 3.92 -28.46 -19.20
N PRO A 284 2.62 -28.15 -18.98
CA PRO A 284 1.62 -28.20 -20.05
C PRO A 284 1.92 -27.31 -21.25
N TRP A 285 2.61 -26.19 -21.04
CA TRP A 285 3.05 -25.30 -22.13
C TRP A 285 4.37 -25.79 -22.75
N LEU A 286 5.31 -26.27 -21.94
CA LEU A 286 6.58 -26.80 -22.45
C LEU A 286 6.38 -28.05 -23.30
N SER A 287 5.39 -28.88 -23.01
CA SER A 287 5.04 -30.09 -23.80
C SER A 287 4.19 -29.79 -25.03
N GLY A 288 3.66 -28.56 -25.17
CA GLY A 288 2.70 -28.21 -26.22
C GLY A 288 1.27 -28.71 -25.97
N GLU A 289 0.97 -29.27 -24.80
CA GLU A 289 -0.41 -29.65 -24.40
C GLU A 289 -1.35 -28.46 -24.37
N LYS A 290 -0.84 -27.30 -23.93
CA LYS A 290 -1.59 -26.04 -23.92
C LYS A 290 -0.95 -25.03 -24.84
N PRO A 291 -1.73 -24.31 -25.68
CA PRO A 291 -1.20 -23.21 -26.49
C PRO A 291 -0.75 -22.07 -25.58
N LEU A 292 0.33 -21.35 -25.97
CA LEU A 292 0.89 -20.28 -25.15
C LEU A 292 -0.05 -19.10 -25.02
N LEU A 293 -0.51 -18.53 -26.12
CA LEU A 293 -1.26 -17.27 -26.13
C LEU A 293 -2.78 -17.46 -26.22
N GLY A 294 -3.26 -18.65 -26.63
CA GLY A 294 -4.68 -18.94 -26.82
C GLY A 294 -5.37 -18.04 -27.85
N ASP A 295 -6.71 -18.14 -27.94
CA ASP A 295 -7.49 -17.38 -28.93
C ASP A 295 -7.66 -15.89 -28.56
N ARG A 296 -7.66 -15.56 -27.28
CA ARG A 296 -7.77 -14.19 -26.76
C ARG A 296 -6.48 -13.77 -26.05
N ILE A 297 -5.62 -13.14 -26.81
CA ILE A 297 -4.33 -12.66 -26.29
C ILE A 297 -4.56 -11.41 -25.42
N GLN A 298 -4.00 -11.45 -24.20
CA GLN A 298 -3.96 -10.32 -23.29
C GLN A 298 -2.51 -9.94 -22.99
N LEU A 299 -2.24 -8.68 -22.71
CA LEU A 299 -0.89 -8.23 -22.36
C LEU A 299 -0.35 -8.94 -21.10
N THR A 300 -1.24 -9.27 -20.16
CA THR A 300 -0.90 -10.08 -18.98
C THR A 300 -0.36 -11.45 -19.34
N THR A 301 -0.93 -12.09 -20.37
CA THR A 301 -0.45 -13.39 -20.92
C THR A 301 0.90 -13.24 -21.61
N VAL A 302 1.05 -12.20 -22.44
CA VAL A 302 2.33 -11.88 -23.09
C VAL A 302 3.44 -11.71 -22.04
N ALA A 303 3.18 -10.94 -20.99
CA ALA A 303 4.13 -10.78 -19.88
C ALA A 303 4.43 -12.10 -19.18
N GLY A 304 3.44 -12.99 -19.05
CA GLY A 304 3.62 -14.31 -18.42
C GLY A 304 4.68 -15.17 -19.08
N THR A 305 4.95 -14.96 -20.38
CA THR A 305 5.96 -15.72 -21.13
C THR A 305 7.39 -15.48 -20.64
N MET A 306 7.62 -14.47 -19.81
CA MET A 306 8.95 -14.18 -19.23
C MET A 306 9.53 -15.35 -18.42
N VAL A 307 8.69 -16.26 -17.87
CA VAL A 307 9.18 -17.47 -17.18
C VAL A 307 9.98 -18.36 -18.13
N PHE A 308 9.54 -18.48 -19.37
CA PHE A 308 10.23 -19.30 -20.37
C PHE A 308 11.57 -18.69 -20.80
N ALA A 309 11.67 -17.36 -20.83
CA ALA A 309 12.96 -16.71 -21.04
C ALA A 309 13.97 -17.00 -19.93
N GLU A 310 13.52 -17.02 -18.67
CA GLU A 310 14.37 -17.41 -17.53
C GLU A 310 14.76 -18.90 -17.57
N LEU A 311 13.84 -19.80 -17.94
CA LEU A 311 14.14 -21.22 -18.13
C LEU A 311 15.17 -21.43 -19.25
N ALA A 312 14.99 -20.79 -20.41
CA ALA A 312 15.94 -20.87 -21.54
C ALA A 312 17.33 -20.28 -21.19
N LYS A 313 17.36 -19.25 -20.33
CA LYS A 313 18.63 -18.66 -19.84
C LYS A 313 19.35 -19.61 -18.87
N THR A 314 18.59 -20.37 -18.07
CA THR A 314 19.15 -21.28 -17.06
C THR A 314 19.61 -22.59 -17.70
N ASP A 315 18.91 -23.05 -18.73
CA ASP A 315 19.21 -24.26 -19.52
C ASP A 315 19.12 -23.95 -21.01
N ALA A 316 20.27 -23.72 -21.62
CA ALA A 316 20.37 -23.39 -23.04
C ALA A 316 19.90 -24.53 -23.99
N ALA A 317 19.85 -25.77 -23.48
CA ALA A 317 19.34 -26.93 -24.23
C ALA A 317 17.79 -26.99 -24.22
N ASN A 318 17.13 -26.22 -23.41
CA ASN A 318 15.67 -26.15 -23.35
C ASN A 318 15.11 -25.34 -24.54
N THR A 319 15.05 -26.00 -25.71
CA THR A 319 14.56 -25.37 -26.93
C THR A 319 13.07 -25.01 -26.86
N ALA A 320 12.26 -25.80 -26.16
CA ALA A 320 10.84 -25.51 -25.96
C ALA A 320 10.65 -24.17 -25.20
N ALA A 321 11.34 -23.98 -24.09
CA ALA A 321 11.29 -22.73 -23.36
C ALA A 321 11.76 -21.53 -24.21
N ARG A 322 12.82 -21.73 -25.00
CA ARG A 322 13.31 -20.68 -25.90
C ARG A 322 12.25 -20.32 -26.95
N THR A 323 11.59 -21.30 -27.57
CA THR A 323 10.53 -21.06 -28.55
C THR A 323 9.38 -20.27 -27.96
N LEU A 324 8.88 -20.69 -26.77
CA LEU A 324 7.81 -19.99 -26.07
C LEU A 324 8.18 -18.55 -25.68
N ALA A 325 9.42 -18.32 -25.23
CA ALA A 325 9.90 -16.98 -24.92
C ALA A 325 9.90 -16.07 -26.15
N LEU A 326 10.36 -16.59 -27.30
CA LEU A 326 10.40 -15.84 -28.56
C LEU A 326 9.00 -15.55 -29.09
N GLU A 327 8.06 -16.48 -29.00
CA GLU A 327 6.65 -16.27 -29.35
C GLU A 327 6.04 -15.12 -28.52
N GLY A 328 6.28 -15.11 -27.21
CA GLY A 328 5.86 -14.02 -26.33
C GLY A 328 6.49 -12.68 -26.68
N ALA A 329 7.80 -12.66 -26.98
CA ALA A 329 8.50 -11.45 -27.37
C ALA A 329 8.02 -10.92 -28.73
N ASP A 330 7.76 -11.80 -29.71
CA ASP A 330 7.22 -11.40 -31.02
C ASP A 330 5.79 -10.85 -30.91
N ALA A 331 5.00 -11.34 -29.95
CA ALA A 331 3.71 -10.74 -29.62
C ALA A 331 3.88 -9.36 -28.95
N ALA A 332 4.86 -9.20 -28.06
CA ALA A 332 5.16 -7.93 -27.40
C ALA A 332 5.71 -6.84 -28.34
N LEU A 333 6.32 -7.23 -29.45
CA LEU A 333 6.83 -6.30 -30.47
C LEU A 333 5.73 -5.70 -31.34
N LYS A 334 4.52 -6.28 -31.35
CA LYS A 334 3.40 -5.77 -32.16
C LYS A 334 2.86 -4.50 -31.54
N GLU A 335 2.53 -3.53 -32.39
CA GLU A 335 2.03 -2.21 -32.00
C GLU A 335 0.73 -1.87 -32.72
N LYS A 336 -0.04 -1.01 -32.08
CA LYS A 336 -1.13 -0.24 -32.66
C LYS A 336 -0.77 1.24 -32.69
N ASP A 337 -1.62 2.09 -33.22
CA ASP A 337 -1.37 3.51 -33.38
C ASP A 337 -0.88 4.18 -32.09
N GLY A 338 0.01 5.17 -32.23
CA GLY A 338 0.59 5.91 -31.12
C GLY A 338 1.70 5.18 -30.35
N GLY A 339 2.26 4.09 -30.90
CA GLY A 339 3.35 3.32 -30.28
C GLY A 339 2.90 2.55 -29.02
N ILE A 340 1.60 2.26 -28.93
CA ILE A 340 1.02 1.45 -27.85
C ILE A 340 1.19 -0.03 -28.24
N PRO A 341 1.62 -0.92 -27.31
CA PRO A 341 1.65 -2.35 -27.59
C PRO A 341 0.28 -2.85 -28.07
N GLN A 342 0.27 -3.79 -29.03
CA GLN A 342 -0.96 -4.30 -29.65
C GLN A 342 -2.01 -4.74 -28.63
N TYR A 343 -1.57 -5.31 -27.50
CA TYR A 343 -2.43 -5.82 -26.43
C TYR A 343 -2.46 -4.88 -25.21
N GLY A 344 -1.78 -3.74 -25.26
CA GLY A 344 -1.73 -2.71 -24.24
C GLY A 344 -2.88 -1.71 -24.31
N GLN A 345 -2.97 -0.82 -23.33
CA GLN A 345 -4.02 0.19 -23.22
C GLN A 345 -3.49 1.63 -23.16
N GLY A 346 -2.18 1.83 -23.20
CA GLY A 346 -1.55 3.14 -22.98
C GLY A 346 -1.37 3.46 -21.50
N TRP A 347 -1.46 2.46 -20.62
CA TRP A 347 -1.36 2.58 -19.17
C TRP A 347 0.05 2.24 -18.67
N THR A 348 0.34 2.62 -17.42
CA THR A 348 1.60 2.24 -16.75
C THR A 348 1.83 0.73 -16.70
N ASP A 349 0.78 -0.08 -16.76
CA ASP A 349 0.83 -1.54 -16.84
C ASP A 349 1.64 -2.01 -18.05
N ASP A 350 1.48 -1.34 -19.19
CA ASP A 350 2.18 -1.67 -20.43
C ASP A 350 3.71 -1.51 -20.27
N MET A 351 4.15 -0.56 -19.42
CA MET A 351 5.58 -0.32 -19.16
C MET A 351 6.28 -1.55 -18.59
N PHE A 352 5.61 -2.31 -17.72
CA PHE A 352 6.17 -3.55 -17.20
C PHE A 352 5.85 -4.74 -18.11
N MET A 353 4.57 -4.93 -18.44
CA MET A 353 4.11 -6.16 -19.08
C MET A 353 4.69 -6.38 -20.46
N THR A 354 5.01 -5.30 -21.18
CA THR A 354 5.72 -5.38 -22.48
C THR A 354 7.23 -5.44 -22.28
N ALA A 355 7.79 -4.55 -21.45
CA ALA A 355 9.24 -4.47 -21.31
C ALA A 355 9.84 -5.71 -20.63
N ALA A 356 9.13 -6.39 -19.74
CA ALA A 356 9.66 -7.51 -18.98
C ALA A 356 10.10 -8.71 -19.84
N ILE A 357 9.32 -9.06 -20.86
CA ILE A 357 9.70 -10.12 -21.80
C ILE A 357 10.77 -9.63 -22.79
N LEU A 358 10.62 -8.42 -23.32
CA LEU A 358 11.56 -7.84 -24.27
C LEU A 358 12.96 -7.64 -23.66
N ALA A 359 13.03 -7.22 -22.39
CA ALA A 359 14.31 -7.09 -21.68
C ALA A 359 15.03 -8.44 -21.53
N ARG A 360 14.29 -9.53 -21.28
CA ARG A 360 14.88 -10.86 -21.15
C ARG A 360 15.32 -11.44 -22.47
N THR A 361 14.50 -11.34 -23.52
CA THR A 361 14.86 -11.85 -24.85
C THR A 361 15.91 -10.98 -25.53
N GLY A 362 15.99 -9.69 -25.22
CA GLY A 362 17.00 -8.78 -25.75
C GLY A 362 18.44 -9.17 -25.44
N SER A 363 18.66 -10.01 -24.42
CA SER A 363 19.98 -10.62 -24.15
C SER A 363 20.26 -11.90 -24.94
N MET A 364 19.28 -12.41 -25.71
CA MET A 364 19.43 -13.61 -26.52
C MET A 364 20.12 -13.27 -27.89
N PRO A 365 20.90 -14.18 -28.45
CA PRO A 365 21.53 -13.95 -29.77
C PRO A 365 20.53 -13.55 -30.86
N GLY A 366 20.81 -12.47 -31.56
CA GLY A 366 19.98 -11.95 -32.66
C GLY A 366 18.73 -11.15 -32.21
N ARG A 367 18.57 -10.85 -30.91
CA ARG A 367 17.37 -10.19 -30.37
C ARG A 367 17.64 -8.80 -29.79
N ALA A 368 18.77 -8.15 -30.08
CA ALA A 368 19.08 -6.81 -29.53
C ALA A 368 17.96 -5.78 -29.75
N ARG A 369 17.21 -5.88 -30.86
CA ARG A 369 16.05 -5.03 -31.16
C ARG A 369 14.96 -5.07 -30.08
N ASP A 370 14.85 -6.17 -29.34
CA ASP A 370 13.84 -6.30 -28.26
C ASP A 370 14.16 -5.31 -27.13
N LEU A 371 15.44 -5.16 -26.81
CA LEU A 371 15.88 -4.21 -25.79
C LEU A 371 15.73 -2.75 -26.26
N ASP A 372 16.03 -2.46 -27.53
CA ASP A 372 15.78 -1.15 -28.14
C ASP A 372 14.30 -0.79 -28.04
N ARG A 373 13.41 -1.75 -28.34
CA ARG A 373 11.97 -1.54 -28.28
C ARG A 373 11.48 -1.30 -26.85
N ALA A 374 11.96 -2.07 -25.87
CA ALA A 374 11.65 -1.85 -24.46
C ALA A 374 12.05 -0.43 -24.02
N ALA A 375 13.24 0.02 -24.42
CA ALA A 375 13.73 1.36 -24.12
C ALA A 375 12.85 2.47 -24.73
N GLN A 376 12.51 2.33 -26.02
CA GLN A 376 11.65 3.29 -26.73
C GLN A 376 10.26 3.40 -26.08
N LEU A 377 9.65 2.26 -25.74
CA LEU A 377 8.37 2.21 -25.03
C LEU A 377 8.44 3.01 -23.72
N LEU A 378 9.42 2.70 -22.86
CA LEU A 378 9.57 3.32 -21.55
C LEU A 378 9.81 4.83 -21.63
N ILE A 379 10.63 5.29 -22.59
CA ILE A 379 10.87 6.72 -22.81
C ILE A 379 9.59 7.41 -23.30
N SER A 380 8.87 6.82 -24.24
CA SER A 380 7.64 7.42 -24.78
C SER A 380 6.52 7.49 -23.73
N TYR A 381 6.39 6.46 -22.86
CA TYR A 381 5.43 6.46 -21.78
C TYR A 381 5.79 7.44 -20.67
N ALA A 382 7.07 7.57 -20.34
CA ALA A 382 7.52 8.58 -19.38
C ALA A 382 7.23 9.99 -19.88
N ALA A 383 7.41 10.27 -21.16
CA ALA A 383 7.07 11.58 -21.74
C ALA A 383 5.58 11.93 -21.63
N ARG A 384 4.69 10.94 -21.59
CA ARG A 384 3.24 11.12 -21.51
C ARG A 384 2.69 11.08 -20.09
N LEU A 385 3.23 10.22 -19.22
CA LEU A 385 2.63 9.85 -17.95
C LEU A 385 3.40 10.31 -16.72
N GLN A 386 4.74 10.54 -16.83
CA GLN A 386 5.55 10.97 -15.68
C GLN A 386 5.30 12.44 -15.36
N GLN A 387 4.88 12.70 -14.13
CA GLN A 387 4.58 14.04 -13.62
C GLN A 387 5.87 14.80 -13.27
N PRO A 388 5.82 16.14 -13.10
CA PRO A 388 6.99 16.96 -12.73
C PRO A 388 7.67 16.52 -11.43
N ASP A 389 6.92 15.99 -10.46
CA ASP A 389 7.44 15.46 -9.20
C ASP A 389 8.03 14.04 -9.33
N GLY A 390 7.93 13.43 -10.50
CA GLY A 390 8.53 12.16 -10.86
C GLY A 390 7.62 10.93 -10.78
N ILE A 391 6.47 11.00 -10.09
CA ILE A 391 5.50 9.89 -10.07
C ILE A 391 4.75 9.82 -11.41
N PHE A 392 4.06 8.70 -11.65
CA PHE A 392 3.34 8.48 -12.90
C PHE A 392 1.83 8.54 -12.68
N ASN A 393 1.11 9.26 -13.54
CA ASN A 393 -0.31 9.03 -13.71
C ASN A 393 -0.54 7.64 -14.32
N HIS A 394 -1.65 6.99 -14.00
CA HIS A 394 -1.98 5.65 -14.50
C HIS A 394 -2.10 5.63 -16.03
N ALA A 395 -2.82 6.61 -16.59
CA ALA A 395 -3.06 6.79 -18.01
C ALA A 395 -3.28 8.27 -18.34
N THR A 396 -3.31 8.62 -19.62
CA THR A 396 -3.64 9.98 -20.06
C THR A 396 -5.07 10.39 -19.72
N ASP A 397 -6.00 9.45 -19.76
CA ASP A 397 -7.41 9.58 -19.37
C ASP A 397 -7.71 9.07 -17.95
N GLY A 398 -6.69 8.63 -17.25
CA GLY A 398 -6.72 8.20 -15.85
C GLY A 398 -5.72 9.00 -15.01
N PRO A 399 -5.98 10.29 -14.72
CA PRO A 399 -4.98 11.23 -14.17
C PRO A 399 -4.79 11.06 -12.66
N ALA A 400 -4.70 9.83 -12.18
CA ALA A 400 -4.38 9.50 -10.79
C ALA A 400 -3.04 8.75 -10.71
N ALA A 401 -2.25 9.07 -9.70
CA ALA A 401 -1.00 8.38 -9.41
C ALA A 401 -1.28 7.03 -8.73
N TRP A 402 -1.89 6.09 -9.45
CA TRP A 402 -2.21 4.76 -8.94
C TRP A 402 -0.96 4.04 -8.45
N GLY A 403 -1.02 3.48 -7.22
CA GLY A 403 0.14 2.91 -6.53
C GLY A 403 0.78 1.77 -7.29
N ARG A 404 0.01 0.73 -7.66
CA ARG A 404 0.54 -0.39 -8.44
C ARG A 404 0.92 0.02 -9.86
N GLY A 405 0.26 1.02 -10.45
CA GLY A 405 0.68 1.60 -11.73
C GLY A 405 2.09 2.20 -11.64
N ASN A 406 2.39 2.92 -10.57
CA ASN A 406 3.75 3.40 -10.29
C ASN A 406 4.73 2.24 -10.05
N GLY A 407 4.28 1.15 -9.42
CA GLY A 407 5.03 -0.09 -9.32
C GLY A 407 5.36 -0.71 -10.68
N PHE A 408 4.41 -0.75 -11.61
CA PHE A 408 4.63 -1.25 -12.98
C PHE A 408 5.63 -0.39 -13.75
N ALA A 409 5.52 0.93 -13.67
CA ALA A 409 6.51 1.84 -14.27
C ALA A 409 7.92 1.58 -13.71
N ALA A 410 8.02 1.44 -12.37
CA ALA A 410 9.28 1.13 -11.69
C ALA A 410 9.85 -0.22 -12.12
N PHE A 411 9.02 -1.27 -12.23
CA PHE A 411 9.45 -2.60 -12.66
C PHE A 411 9.90 -2.63 -14.12
N GLY A 412 9.16 -1.98 -15.01
CA GLY A 412 9.55 -1.89 -16.42
C GLY A 412 10.92 -1.25 -16.60
N LEU A 413 11.16 -0.11 -15.93
CA LEU A 413 12.44 0.58 -15.92
C LEU A 413 13.55 -0.29 -15.30
N MET A 414 13.29 -0.88 -14.13
CA MET A 414 14.24 -1.71 -13.40
C MET A 414 14.66 -2.96 -14.20
N GLU A 415 13.72 -3.71 -14.76
CA GLU A 415 14.00 -4.92 -15.52
C GLU A 415 14.79 -4.60 -16.80
N THR A 416 14.39 -3.53 -17.51
CA THR A 416 15.09 -3.09 -18.72
C THR A 416 16.52 -2.61 -18.43
N LEU A 417 16.70 -1.77 -17.40
CA LEU A 417 18.03 -1.31 -16.97
C LEU A 417 18.93 -2.46 -16.50
N THR A 418 18.34 -3.49 -15.88
CA THR A 418 19.08 -4.69 -15.42
C THR A 418 19.63 -5.50 -16.61
N ALA A 419 18.85 -5.62 -17.69
CA ALA A 419 19.25 -6.37 -18.89
C ALA A 419 20.15 -5.55 -19.83
N MET A 420 20.07 -4.22 -19.75
CA MET A 420 20.69 -3.31 -20.70
C MET A 420 22.20 -3.16 -20.47
N PRO A 421 23.04 -3.34 -21.51
CA PRO A 421 24.47 -3.07 -21.42
C PRO A 421 24.75 -1.62 -20.98
N THR A 422 25.89 -1.42 -20.29
CA THR A 422 26.29 -0.09 -19.79
C THR A 422 26.48 0.94 -20.91
N GLY A 423 26.93 0.52 -22.07
CA GLY A 423 27.14 1.37 -23.26
C GLY A 423 25.90 1.59 -24.14
N HIS A 424 24.74 1.10 -23.77
CA HIS A 424 23.54 1.24 -24.59
C HIS A 424 23.09 2.72 -24.70
N PRO A 425 22.79 3.23 -25.93
CA PRO A 425 22.50 4.67 -26.15
C PRO A 425 21.35 5.22 -25.31
N SER A 426 20.30 4.42 -25.09
CA SER A 426 19.12 4.83 -24.32
C SER A 426 19.30 4.74 -22.79
N ARG A 427 20.39 4.13 -22.31
CA ARG A 427 20.60 3.90 -20.88
C ARG A 427 20.60 5.18 -20.03
N PRO A 428 21.27 6.28 -20.44
CA PRO A 428 21.24 7.53 -19.66
C PRO A 428 19.84 8.10 -19.49
N ALA A 429 19.01 8.05 -20.53
CA ALA A 429 17.63 8.54 -20.49
C ALA A 429 16.77 7.70 -19.52
N LEU A 430 16.89 6.36 -19.57
CA LEU A 430 16.15 5.48 -18.66
C LEU A 430 16.60 5.65 -17.21
N LEU A 431 17.89 5.83 -16.94
CA LEU A 431 18.40 6.13 -15.59
C LEU A 431 17.86 7.45 -15.06
N ALA A 432 17.77 8.49 -15.90
CA ALA A 432 17.20 9.78 -15.51
C ALA A 432 15.72 9.67 -15.17
N ILE A 433 14.93 8.94 -15.96
CA ILE A 433 13.51 8.67 -15.71
C ILE A 433 13.34 7.90 -14.38
N PHE A 434 14.12 6.83 -14.21
CA PHE A 434 14.11 5.99 -13.00
C PHE A 434 14.47 6.79 -11.75
N ALA A 435 15.57 7.55 -11.77
CA ALA A 435 16.00 8.34 -10.63
C ALA A 435 14.95 9.40 -10.23
N ARG A 436 14.32 10.04 -11.22
CA ARG A 436 13.25 11.01 -11.00
C ARG A 436 12.03 10.36 -10.37
N GLN A 437 11.64 9.16 -10.83
CA GLN A 437 10.54 8.40 -10.23
C GLN A 437 10.86 8.00 -8.78
N MET A 438 12.04 7.45 -8.52
CA MET A 438 12.43 7.02 -7.17
C MET A 438 12.48 8.20 -6.19
N LYS A 439 12.91 9.39 -6.64
CA LYS A 439 12.87 10.61 -5.84
C LYS A 439 11.45 11.01 -5.46
N GLY A 440 10.53 11.02 -6.42
CA GLY A 440 9.11 11.32 -6.16
C GLY A 440 8.47 10.30 -5.22
N LEU A 441 8.69 9.02 -5.47
CA LEU A 441 8.17 7.95 -4.62
C LEU A 441 8.72 8.01 -3.20
N ALA A 442 10.00 8.31 -3.01
CA ALA A 442 10.58 8.46 -1.67
C ALA A 442 9.93 9.62 -0.88
N ALA A 443 9.59 10.72 -1.57
CA ALA A 443 8.90 11.86 -0.95
C ALA A 443 7.46 11.53 -0.51
N TRP A 444 6.80 10.60 -1.18
CA TRP A 444 5.42 10.17 -0.91
C TRP A 444 5.32 8.91 -0.03
N GLN A 445 6.42 8.36 0.47
CA GLN A 445 6.36 7.23 1.40
C GLN A 445 5.56 7.62 2.66
N ALA A 446 4.59 6.80 3.05
CA ALA A 446 3.84 7.01 4.27
C ALA A 446 4.73 6.85 5.52
N PRO A 447 4.36 7.43 6.67
CA PRO A 447 5.16 7.34 7.90
C PRO A 447 5.47 5.91 8.32
N ASP A 448 4.54 4.98 8.10
CA ASP A 448 4.68 3.55 8.39
C ASP A 448 5.64 2.81 7.43
N GLY A 449 6.03 3.43 6.33
CA GLY A 449 6.93 2.85 5.33
C GLY A 449 6.24 2.29 4.08
N MET A 450 4.91 2.20 4.08
CA MET A 450 4.14 1.76 2.92
C MET A 450 3.99 2.86 1.87
N TRP A 451 3.62 2.48 0.64
CA TRP A 451 3.02 3.39 -0.34
C TRP A 451 1.52 3.13 -0.43
N ARG A 452 0.82 4.11 -0.99
CA ARG A 452 -0.64 4.15 -0.99
C ARG A 452 -1.23 3.70 -2.32
N GLU A 453 -2.50 3.31 -2.31
CA GLU A 453 -3.28 3.01 -3.52
C GLU A 453 -3.27 4.18 -4.52
N VAL A 454 -3.33 5.41 -4.03
CA VAL A 454 -3.07 6.63 -4.81
C VAL A 454 -1.92 7.36 -4.13
N ILE A 455 -0.76 7.37 -4.77
CA ILE A 455 0.53 7.77 -4.17
C ILE A 455 0.46 9.16 -3.52
N ASP A 456 -0.08 10.15 -4.23
CA ASP A 456 -0.13 11.56 -3.84
C ASP A 456 -1.38 11.94 -3.03
N ARG A 457 -2.11 10.95 -2.50
CA ARG A 457 -3.29 11.17 -1.66
C ARG A 457 -3.06 10.59 -0.26
N PRO A 458 -2.77 11.44 0.74
CA PRO A 458 -2.49 10.98 2.11
C PRO A 458 -3.59 10.12 2.73
N GLY A 459 -4.86 10.34 2.32
CA GLY A 459 -6.00 9.56 2.76
C GLY A 459 -6.23 8.23 2.02
N ALA A 460 -5.49 7.90 0.95
CA ALA A 460 -5.59 6.60 0.31
C ALA A 460 -5.03 5.49 1.22
N TYR A 461 -5.60 4.28 1.16
CA TYR A 461 -5.11 3.17 1.96
C TYR A 461 -3.68 2.75 1.56
N ARG A 462 -2.96 2.11 2.49
CA ARG A 462 -1.63 1.51 2.25
C ARG A 462 -1.81 0.30 1.36
N GLU A 463 -1.07 0.23 0.27
CA GLU A 463 -1.26 -0.81 -0.73
C GLU A 463 -0.02 -1.72 -0.79
N GLU A 464 -0.26 -3.01 -0.61
CA GLU A 464 0.79 -4.02 -0.46
C GLU A 464 1.62 -4.17 -1.73
N THR A 465 0.97 -4.36 -2.92
CA THR A 465 1.70 -4.64 -4.16
C THR A 465 2.50 -3.45 -4.66
N ALA A 466 1.97 -2.22 -4.52
CA ALA A 466 2.72 -1.00 -4.81
C ALA A 466 3.98 -0.94 -3.94
N THR A 467 3.82 -1.22 -2.64
CA THR A 467 4.93 -1.22 -1.70
C THR A 467 5.98 -2.26 -2.06
N ALA A 468 5.59 -3.50 -2.36
CA ALA A 468 6.51 -4.57 -2.75
C ALA A 468 7.28 -4.24 -4.04
N MET A 469 6.60 -3.70 -5.05
CA MET A 469 7.21 -3.35 -6.33
C MET A 469 8.15 -2.13 -6.22
N ILE A 470 7.72 -1.07 -5.56
CA ILE A 470 8.53 0.14 -5.40
C ILE A 470 9.77 -0.17 -4.55
N LEU A 471 9.59 -0.88 -3.44
CA LEU A 471 10.67 -1.38 -2.57
C LEU A 471 11.70 -2.17 -3.39
N THR A 472 11.26 -3.11 -4.22
CA THR A 472 12.14 -3.94 -5.05
C THR A 472 12.95 -3.10 -6.02
N ALA A 473 12.29 -2.19 -6.76
CA ALA A 473 12.96 -1.34 -7.73
C ALA A 473 13.98 -0.41 -7.06
N MET A 474 13.62 0.19 -5.92
CA MET A 474 14.50 1.07 -5.17
C MET A 474 15.70 0.30 -4.58
N ALA A 475 15.47 -0.89 -4.02
CA ALA A 475 16.54 -1.74 -3.47
C ALA A 475 17.53 -2.15 -4.56
N ARG A 476 17.05 -2.60 -5.73
CA ARG A 476 17.92 -2.93 -6.86
C ARG A 476 18.67 -1.71 -7.38
N GLY A 477 18.01 -0.55 -7.44
CA GLY A 477 18.66 0.70 -7.82
C GLY A 477 19.84 1.06 -6.91
N VAL A 478 19.67 0.90 -5.59
CA VAL A 478 20.77 1.11 -4.61
C VAL A 478 21.87 0.07 -4.78
N ARG A 479 21.52 -1.22 -4.91
CA ARG A 479 22.47 -2.32 -5.04
C ARG A 479 23.33 -2.20 -6.30
N LEU A 480 22.73 -1.78 -7.41
CA LEU A 480 23.44 -1.63 -8.70
C LEU A 480 24.05 -0.24 -8.93
N GLY A 481 23.99 0.64 -7.92
CA GLY A 481 24.59 1.98 -7.99
C GLY A 481 23.86 2.97 -8.89
N TRP A 482 22.59 2.71 -9.22
CA TRP A 482 21.73 3.66 -9.96
C TRP A 482 21.15 4.74 -9.05
N LEU A 483 21.04 4.41 -7.76
CA LEU A 483 20.60 5.29 -6.68
C LEU A 483 21.65 5.38 -5.59
N ASP A 484 21.72 6.52 -4.94
CA ASP A 484 22.57 6.73 -3.79
C ASP A 484 22.12 5.92 -2.56
N ARG A 485 23.06 5.59 -1.68
CA ARG A 485 22.78 4.85 -0.44
C ARG A 485 21.86 5.57 0.54
N SER A 486 21.62 6.86 0.37
CA SER A 486 20.63 7.62 1.16
C SER A 486 19.20 7.09 1.03
N TYR A 487 18.89 6.30 0.00
CA TYR A 487 17.61 5.59 -0.15
C TYR A 487 17.48 4.35 0.75
N THR A 488 18.57 3.83 1.33
CA THR A 488 18.53 2.62 2.17
C THR A 488 17.54 2.71 3.33
N PRO A 489 17.44 3.81 4.10
CA PRO A 489 16.42 3.92 5.15
C PRO A 489 14.99 3.83 4.64
N THR A 490 14.70 4.35 3.44
CA THR A 490 13.38 4.24 2.79
C THR A 490 13.06 2.78 2.44
N VAL A 491 14.03 2.08 1.85
CA VAL A 491 13.95 0.64 1.54
C VAL A 491 13.72 -0.19 2.80
N ASP A 492 14.46 0.09 3.88
CA ASP A 492 14.37 -0.69 5.12
C ASP A 492 13.04 -0.45 5.86
N ARG A 493 12.51 0.77 5.84
CA ARG A 493 11.17 1.05 6.37
C ARG A 493 10.11 0.31 5.58
N ALA A 494 10.18 0.35 4.24
CA ALA A 494 9.23 -0.34 3.37
C ALA A 494 9.27 -1.85 3.58
N TRP A 495 10.45 -2.45 3.73
CA TRP A 495 10.58 -3.88 4.00
C TRP A 495 9.90 -4.29 5.31
N ARG A 496 10.15 -3.56 6.40
CA ARG A 496 9.52 -3.85 7.69
C ARG A 496 8.00 -3.72 7.61
N ALA A 497 7.50 -2.68 6.95
CA ALA A 497 6.07 -2.47 6.77
C ALA A 497 5.43 -3.58 5.91
N LEU A 498 6.07 -3.97 4.80
CA LEU A 498 5.62 -5.08 3.97
C LEU A 498 5.57 -6.39 4.77
N ALA A 499 6.62 -6.70 5.55
CA ALA A 499 6.66 -7.89 6.38
C ALA A 499 5.52 -7.95 7.41
N ALA A 500 5.11 -6.79 7.97
CA ALA A 500 3.96 -6.68 8.86
C ALA A 500 2.62 -7.02 8.16
N HIS A 501 2.53 -6.80 6.85
CA HIS A 501 1.32 -7.05 6.03
C HIS A 501 1.25 -8.47 5.45
N ILE A 502 2.19 -9.34 5.80
CA ILE A 502 2.17 -10.77 5.47
C ILE A 502 1.85 -11.55 6.73
N THR A 503 0.77 -12.31 6.75
CA THR A 503 0.36 -13.10 7.92
C THR A 503 1.30 -14.30 8.16
N GLU A 504 1.11 -15.00 9.26
CA GLU A 504 1.92 -16.15 9.66
C GLU A 504 1.81 -17.32 8.66
N ASP A 505 0.66 -17.46 8.03
CA ASP A 505 0.38 -18.48 7.01
C ASP A 505 0.64 -17.98 5.57
N GLY A 506 1.13 -16.75 5.40
CA GLY A 506 1.45 -16.16 4.10
C GLY A 506 0.26 -15.56 3.35
N ALA A 507 -0.87 -15.31 4.01
CA ALA A 507 -1.91 -14.44 3.46
C ALA A 507 -1.44 -12.97 3.48
N LEU A 508 -2.06 -12.14 2.67
CA LEU A 508 -1.66 -10.75 2.45
C LEU A 508 -2.72 -9.80 3.00
N VAL A 509 -2.30 -8.60 3.33
CA VAL A 509 -3.17 -7.55 3.86
C VAL A 509 -3.06 -6.31 2.99
N ASP A 510 -4.21 -5.73 2.61
CA ASP A 510 -4.32 -4.51 1.82
C ASP A 510 -3.78 -4.63 0.37
N VAL A 511 -4.14 -5.71 -0.32
CA VAL A 511 -3.83 -5.91 -1.74
C VAL A 511 -4.95 -5.32 -2.60
N CYS A 512 -4.65 -4.35 -3.45
CA CYS A 512 -5.63 -3.82 -4.42
C CYS A 512 -6.16 -4.94 -5.32
N SER A 513 -7.49 -5.11 -5.37
CA SER A 513 -8.16 -6.13 -6.17
C SER A 513 -7.92 -6.02 -7.68
N GLY A 514 -7.45 -4.86 -8.14
CA GLY A 514 -7.21 -4.51 -9.52
C GLY A 514 -8.10 -3.35 -9.97
N THR A 515 -7.66 -2.67 -11.03
CA THR A 515 -8.40 -1.55 -11.60
C THR A 515 -8.12 -1.39 -13.08
N GLY A 516 -9.04 -0.77 -13.80
CA GLY A 516 -8.77 -0.13 -15.09
C GLY A 516 -8.34 1.32 -14.89
N ALA A 517 -8.14 2.07 -15.97
CA ALA A 517 -8.02 3.52 -15.91
C ALA A 517 -9.40 4.15 -15.69
N GLY A 518 -9.51 5.02 -14.68
CA GLY A 518 -10.72 5.77 -14.38
C GLY A 518 -10.47 7.28 -14.43
N PRO A 519 -11.47 8.09 -14.78
CA PRO A 519 -11.28 9.51 -15.03
C PRO A 519 -11.14 10.35 -13.75
N THR A 520 -11.40 9.78 -12.59
CA THR A 520 -11.39 10.51 -11.31
C THR A 520 -10.51 9.84 -10.27
N VAL A 521 -9.96 10.61 -9.35
CA VAL A 521 -9.22 10.08 -8.18
C VAL A 521 -10.13 9.19 -7.33
N ARG A 522 -11.40 9.54 -7.17
CA ARG A 522 -12.37 8.76 -6.41
C ARG A 522 -12.51 7.32 -6.91
N TYR A 523 -12.49 7.13 -8.23
CA TYR A 523 -12.51 5.79 -8.84
C TYR A 523 -11.41 4.87 -8.28
N TYR A 524 -10.21 5.40 -8.03
CA TYR A 524 -9.09 4.65 -7.47
C TYR A 524 -9.20 4.49 -5.95
N LEU A 525 -9.66 5.53 -5.25
CA LEU A 525 -9.85 5.48 -3.80
C LEU A 525 -10.90 4.43 -3.38
N ASP A 526 -11.89 4.18 -4.23
CA ASP A 526 -12.95 3.19 -3.99
C ASP A 526 -12.56 1.76 -4.41
N ARG A 527 -11.30 1.52 -4.85
CA ARG A 527 -10.90 0.15 -5.20
C ARG A 527 -10.84 -0.72 -3.95
N PRO A 528 -11.46 -1.93 -3.98
CA PRO A 528 -11.39 -2.85 -2.87
C PRO A 528 -9.95 -3.30 -2.58
N ALA A 529 -9.63 -3.45 -1.31
CA ALA A 529 -8.40 -4.07 -0.86
C ALA A 529 -8.70 -5.47 -0.33
N ILE A 530 -7.98 -6.45 -0.84
CA ILE A 530 -8.10 -7.86 -0.44
C ILE A 530 -7.32 -8.06 0.86
N GLU A 531 -7.93 -8.81 1.77
CA GLU A 531 -7.28 -9.38 2.95
C GLU A 531 -7.45 -10.89 2.90
N GLY A 532 -6.34 -11.62 2.81
CA GLY A 532 -6.35 -13.07 2.68
C GLY A 532 -5.36 -13.59 1.63
N PRO A 533 -5.51 -14.84 1.17
CA PRO A 533 -4.72 -15.39 0.09
C PRO A 533 -4.95 -14.63 -1.22
N ASP A 534 -3.88 -14.13 -1.81
CA ASP A 534 -3.91 -13.45 -3.11
C ASP A 534 -2.62 -13.73 -3.89
N ASP A 535 -2.74 -14.29 -5.10
CA ASP A 535 -1.59 -14.64 -5.94
C ASP A 535 -0.78 -13.41 -6.36
N ARG A 536 -1.43 -12.26 -6.51
CA ARG A 536 -0.79 -11.00 -6.93
C ARG A 536 0.08 -10.45 -5.82
N GLY A 537 -0.50 -10.28 -4.61
CA GLY A 537 0.26 -9.84 -3.44
C GLY A 537 1.39 -10.81 -3.12
N GLY A 538 1.10 -12.12 -3.09
CA GLY A 538 2.10 -13.16 -2.83
C GLY A 538 3.26 -13.14 -3.81
N ALA A 539 3.00 -12.95 -5.10
CA ALA A 539 4.05 -12.86 -6.11
C ALA A 539 4.93 -11.62 -5.93
N MET A 540 4.32 -10.43 -5.68
CA MET A 540 5.07 -9.19 -5.51
C MET A 540 5.89 -9.20 -4.21
N ALA A 541 5.33 -9.67 -3.11
CA ALA A 541 6.06 -9.83 -1.85
C ALA A 541 7.22 -10.82 -1.97
N LEU A 542 7.05 -11.94 -2.72
CA LEU A 542 8.13 -12.88 -3.00
C LEU A 542 9.27 -12.23 -3.80
N VAL A 543 8.95 -11.43 -4.83
CA VAL A 543 9.96 -10.66 -5.57
C VAL A 543 10.75 -9.73 -4.65
N ALA A 544 10.05 -9.01 -3.76
CA ALA A 544 10.69 -8.12 -2.79
C ALA A 544 11.60 -8.89 -1.82
N ALA A 545 11.14 -10.01 -1.28
CA ALA A 545 11.94 -10.85 -0.39
C ALA A 545 13.21 -11.38 -1.10
N MET A 546 13.09 -11.83 -2.35
CA MET A 546 14.23 -12.29 -3.16
C MET A 546 15.21 -11.17 -3.48
N GLU A 547 14.76 -9.94 -3.75
CA GLU A 547 15.67 -8.81 -3.95
C GLU A 547 16.44 -8.47 -2.67
N ARG A 548 15.80 -8.57 -1.51
CA ARG A 548 16.46 -8.37 -0.20
C ARG A 548 17.50 -9.44 0.13
N LEU A 549 17.42 -10.63 -0.48
CA LEU A 549 18.43 -11.70 -0.35
C LEU A 549 19.61 -11.53 -1.32
N THR A 550 19.43 -10.76 -2.38
CA THR A 550 20.48 -10.53 -3.39
C THR A 550 21.46 -9.48 -2.86
N ARG A 551 22.75 -9.85 -2.78
CA ARG A 551 23.84 -8.97 -2.31
C ARG A 551 24.42 -8.12 -3.44
#